data_d5ae56437ab2344d6271bc9b9beeb119
#
_entry.id   d5ae56437ab2344d6271bc9b9beeb119
#
_cell.length_a   1.000
_cell.length_b   1.000
_cell.length_c   1.000
_cell.angle_alpha   90.00
_cell.angle_beta   90.00
_cell.angle_gamma   90.00
#
_symmetry.space_group_name_H-M   'P 1'
#
loop_
_entity.id
_entity.type
_entity.pdbx_description
1 polymer ?
#
loop_
_entity_poly.entity_id
_entity_poly.type
_entity_poly.pdbx_seq_one_letter_code
_entity_poly.pdbx_strand_id
1 'polypeptide(L)'
;MSVSKKVRFEVFKRDGFQCCYCGKTPPEVILEIDHIDPKSKGGKDGINNLLTACFDCNRGKRDIPLDKAPPKLSENLEVLKWREEQLKEYRKYVKKLERQMDKDIDEIDNIFTSYFPDYSLSEKFKSVSIKNFLNKLPLHEVERAMNKACYKFTNQYQVNNSSRENSIKYFCGICWGKIKGDGRESKKY
;
A
#
# COMPACT_ATOMS: atom_id res chain seq x y z
N MET A 1 -33.99 -11.16 -5.25
CA MET A 1 -32.57 -11.55 -5.06
C MET A 1 -32.03 -10.82 -3.84
N SER A 2 -31.21 -11.45 -3.03
CA SER A 2 -30.60 -10.81 -1.86
C SER A 2 -29.32 -10.11 -2.27
N VAL A 3 -28.98 -8.99 -1.60
CA VAL A 3 -27.72 -8.27 -1.77
C VAL A 3 -26.54 -9.22 -1.56
N SER A 4 -25.55 -9.22 -2.43
CA SER A 4 -24.40 -10.13 -2.36
C SER A 4 -23.58 -9.91 -1.06
N LYS A 5 -22.93 -10.97 -0.58
CA LYS A 5 -22.09 -10.90 0.63
C LYS A 5 -20.98 -9.83 0.51
N LYS A 6 -20.41 -9.66 -0.68
CA LYS A 6 -19.38 -8.65 -0.96
C LYS A 6 -19.94 -7.23 -0.80
N VAL A 7 -21.10 -6.95 -1.41
CA VAL A 7 -21.73 -5.62 -1.32
C VAL A 7 -22.16 -5.33 0.12
N ARG A 8 -22.72 -6.32 0.84
CA ARG A 8 -23.05 -6.18 2.28
C ARG A 8 -21.83 -5.77 3.10
N PHE A 9 -20.71 -6.44 2.90
CA PHE A 9 -19.48 -6.14 3.62
C PHE A 9 -18.98 -4.72 3.33
N GLU A 10 -18.99 -4.30 2.07
CA GLU A 10 -18.56 -2.95 1.68
C GLU A 10 -19.47 -1.85 2.28
N VAL A 11 -20.79 -2.10 2.36
CA VAL A 11 -21.71 -1.18 3.03
C VAL A 11 -21.42 -1.12 4.53
N PHE A 12 -21.28 -2.26 5.21
CA PHE A 12 -20.93 -2.28 6.64
C PHE A 12 -19.61 -1.57 6.93
N LYS A 13 -18.60 -1.80 6.09
CA LYS A 13 -17.28 -1.15 6.20
C LYS A 13 -17.39 0.36 6.00
N ARG A 14 -18.13 0.81 4.98
CA ARG A 14 -18.38 2.23 4.73
C ARG A 14 -19.02 2.91 5.93
N ASP A 15 -20.01 2.26 6.54
CA ASP A 15 -20.81 2.79 7.66
C ASP A 15 -20.17 2.51 9.04
N GLY A 16 -18.94 1.99 9.07
CA GLY A 16 -18.16 1.77 10.29
C GLY A 16 -18.73 0.67 11.19
N PHE A 17 -19.44 -0.33 10.61
CA PHE A 17 -20.10 -1.42 11.35
C PHE A 17 -21.06 -0.89 12.43
N GLN A 18 -21.79 0.17 12.15
CA GLN A 18 -22.69 0.86 13.04
C GLN A 18 -24.06 1.06 12.38
N CYS A 19 -25.14 0.98 13.15
CA CYS A 19 -26.48 1.32 12.66
C CYS A 19 -26.56 2.80 12.31
N CYS A 20 -26.88 3.15 11.06
CA CYS A 20 -27.01 4.53 10.60
C CYS A 20 -28.18 5.27 11.25
N TYR A 21 -29.15 4.56 11.85
CA TYR A 21 -30.32 5.17 12.48
C TYR A 21 -30.11 5.47 13.97
N CYS A 22 -29.64 4.49 14.75
CA CYS A 22 -29.55 4.63 16.20
C CYS A 22 -28.11 4.65 16.75
N GLY A 23 -27.14 4.36 15.90
CA GLY A 23 -25.72 4.38 16.27
C GLY A 23 -25.25 3.18 17.09
N LYS A 24 -26.09 2.17 17.33
CA LYS A 24 -25.66 0.95 18.04
C LYS A 24 -24.77 0.07 17.18
N THR A 25 -23.87 -0.67 17.83
CA THR A 25 -22.87 -1.57 17.20
C THR A 25 -23.01 -2.99 17.72
N PRO A 26 -22.51 -4.00 17.00
CA PRO A 26 -22.33 -5.32 17.58
C PRO A 26 -21.38 -5.27 18.81
N PRO A 27 -21.57 -6.09 19.84
CA PRO A 27 -22.57 -7.18 19.93
C PRO A 27 -23.96 -6.75 20.43
N GLU A 28 -24.19 -5.46 20.70
CA GLU A 28 -25.46 -4.98 21.22
C GLU A 28 -26.63 -5.22 20.25
N VAL A 29 -26.35 -5.16 18.95
CA VAL A 29 -27.36 -5.33 17.90
C VAL A 29 -26.84 -6.17 16.74
N ILE A 30 -27.74 -6.81 16.03
CA ILE A 30 -27.48 -7.48 14.76
C ILE A 30 -27.62 -6.45 13.64
N LEU A 31 -26.59 -6.31 12.80
CA LEU A 31 -26.61 -5.40 11.66
C LEU A 31 -27.14 -6.09 10.41
N GLU A 32 -27.98 -5.37 9.69
CA GLU A 32 -28.59 -5.75 8.42
C GLU A 32 -28.36 -4.65 7.37
N ILE A 33 -28.62 -4.97 6.12
CA ILE A 33 -28.66 -3.99 5.00
C ILE A 33 -30.10 -3.51 4.84
N ASP A 34 -30.29 -2.21 4.86
CA ASP A 34 -31.54 -1.55 4.52
C ASP A 34 -31.41 -0.76 3.23
N HIS A 35 -32.52 -0.58 2.52
CA HIS A 35 -32.62 0.22 1.29
C HIS A 35 -33.13 1.63 1.62
N ILE A 36 -32.41 2.65 1.18
CA ILE A 36 -32.83 4.05 1.30
C ILE A 36 -34.17 4.20 0.58
N ASP A 37 -34.21 3.83 -0.70
CA ASP A 37 -35.43 3.70 -1.47
C ASP A 37 -35.86 2.22 -1.43
N PRO A 38 -37.01 1.89 -0.84
CA PRO A 38 -37.45 0.51 -0.68
C PRO A 38 -37.57 -0.24 -2.01
N LYS A 39 -37.25 -1.53 -2.01
CA LYS A 39 -37.44 -2.41 -3.18
C LYS A 39 -38.90 -2.44 -3.66
N SER A 40 -39.86 -2.39 -2.77
CA SER A 40 -41.28 -2.31 -3.07
C SER A 40 -41.66 -1.06 -3.90
N LYS A 41 -40.80 -0.03 -3.87
CA LYS A 41 -40.94 1.22 -4.60
C LYS A 41 -39.94 1.37 -5.77
N GLY A 42 -39.30 0.26 -6.17
CA GLY A 42 -38.38 0.25 -7.32
C GLY A 42 -36.91 0.51 -6.97
N GLY A 43 -36.56 0.57 -5.67
CA GLY A 43 -35.17 0.74 -5.20
C GLY A 43 -34.26 -0.40 -5.65
N LYS A 44 -33.05 -0.05 -6.14
CA LYS A 44 -32.06 -0.99 -6.66
C LYS A 44 -31.05 -1.40 -5.60
N ASP A 45 -30.39 -2.57 -5.79
CA ASP A 45 -29.34 -3.10 -4.91
C ASP A 45 -27.96 -2.40 -5.09
N GLY A 46 -27.95 -1.15 -5.56
CA GLY A 46 -26.74 -0.35 -5.71
C GLY A 46 -26.20 0.12 -4.33
N ILE A 47 -24.89 0.16 -4.17
CA ILE A 47 -24.23 0.53 -2.91
C ILE A 47 -24.67 1.89 -2.35
N ASN A 48 -25.05 2.82 -3.26
CA ASN A 48 -25.52 4.16 -2.89
C ASN A 48 -26.97 4.17 -2.39
N ASN A 49 -27.74 3.10 -2.66
CA ASN A 49 -29.10 2.93 -2.16
C ASN A 49 -29.16 2.02 -0.93
N LEU A 50 -28.04 1.61 -0.39
CA LEU A 50 -27.94 0.69 0.75
C LEU A 50 -27.27 1.38 1.92
N LEU A 51 -27.74 1.07 3.14
CA LEU A 51 -27.13 1.51 4.38
C LEU A 51 -27.15 0.40 5.44
N THR A 52 -26.31 0.58 6.45
CA THR A 52 -26.26 -0.30 7.62
C THR A 52 -27.35 0.06 8.61
N ALA A 53 -28.22 -0.87 8.94
CA ALA A 53 -29.24 -0.73 9.96
C ALA A 53 -29.16 -1.86 10.97
N CYS A 54 -29.59 -1.63 12.22
CA CYS A 54 -29.85 -2.74 13.10
C CYS A 54 -31.21 -3.35 12.81
N PHE A 55 -31.40 -4.59 13.24
CA PHE A 55 -32.63 -5.35 13.07
C PHE A 55 -33.88 -4.55 13.47
N ASP A 56 -33.88 -3.91 14.64
CA ASP A 56 -35.01 -3.16 15.13
C ASP A 56 -35.34 -1.91 14.31
N CYS A 57 -34.29 -1.14 13.94
CA CYS A 57 -34.48 0.06 13.12
C CYS A 57 -34.96 -0.29 11.71
N ASN A 58 -34.40 -1.35 11.11
CA ASN A 58 -34.78 -1.80 9.76
C ASN A 58 -36.26 -2.21 9.72
N ARG A 59 -36.71 -2.98 10.73
CA ARG A 59 -38.11 -3.36 10.84
C ARG A 59 -39.04 -2.21 11.24
N GLY A 60 -38.55 -1.26 12.02
CA GLY A 60 -39.30 -0.05 12.38
C GLY A 60 -39.53 0.88 11.19
N LYS A 61 -38.57 0.98 10.29
CA LYS A 61 -38.69 1.80 9.07
C LYS A 61 -39.67 1.21 8.06
N ARG A 62 -39.70 -0.11 7.90
CA ARG A 62 -40.51 -0.82 6.88
C ARG A 62 -40.31 -0.23 5.47
N ASP A 63 -41.39 0.02 4.73
CA ASP A 63 -41.40 0.54 3.36
C ASP A 63 -41.49 2.09 3.30
N ILE A 64 -41.09 2.79 4.34
CA ILE A 64 -41.09 4.25 4.39
C ILE A 64 -39.79 4.74 3.74
N PRO A 65 -39.85 5.53 2.63
CA PRO A 65 -38.67 6.19 2.09
C PRO A 65 -38.10 7.18 3.11
N LEU A 66 -36.78 7.37 3.10
CA LEU A 66 -36.17 8.43 3.90
C LEU A 66 -36.28 9.76 3.13
N ASP A 67 -37.37 10.48 3.36
CA ASP A 67 -37.56 11.82 2.79
C ASP A 67 -36.56 12.84 3.36
N LYS A 68 -36.01 12.55 4.52
CA LYS A 68 -34.91 13.31 5.15
C LYS A 68 -33.88 12.33 5.71
N ALA A 69 -32.64 12.53 5.40
CA ALA A 69 -31.55 11.76 6.02
C ALA A 69 -31.64 11.91 7.55
N PRO A 70 -31.60 10.82 8.35
CA PRO A 70 -31.53 10.92 9.78
C PRO A 70 -30.38 11.84 10.22
N PRO A 71 -30.49 12.61 11.30
CA PRO A 71 -29.41 13.48 11.78
C PRO A 71 -28.04 12.79 11.83
N LYS A 72 -28.02 11.53 12.28
CA LYS A 72 -26.78 10.72 12.29
C LYS A 72 -26.24 10.35 10.91
N LEU A 73 -27.07 10.34 9.87
CA LEU A 73 -26.60 10.07 8.52
C LEU A 73 -25.85 11.29 7.94
N SER A 74 -26.27 12.53 8.27
CA SER A 74 -25.55 13.73 7.91
C SER A 74 -24.20 13.83 8.63
N GLU A 75 -24.15 13.50 9.91
CA GLU A 75 -22.89 13.37 10.68
C GLU A 75 -21.97 12.30 10.09
N ASN A 76 -22.54 11.15 9.69
CA ASN A 76 -21.79 10.10 9.03
C ASN A 76 -21.26 10.52 7.66
N LEU A 77 -22.00 11.37 6.90
CA LEU A 77 -21.52 11.93 5.63
C LEU A 77 -20.32 12.86 5.83
N GLU A 78 -20.28 13.66 6.88
CA GLU A 78 -19.12 14.49 7.22
C GLU A 78 -17.91 13.64 7.58
N VAL A 79 -18.10 12.61 8.41
CA VAL A 79 -17.05 11.64 8.75
C VAL A 79 -16.54 10.90 7.51
N LEU A 80 -17.42 10.54 6.58
CA LEU A 80 -17.03 9.89 5.33
C LEU A 80 -16.22 10.82 4.43
N LYS A 81 -16.64 12.09 4.27
CA LYS A 81 -15.88 13.11 3.53
C LYS A 81 -14.48 13.30 4.12
N TRP A 82 -14.40 13.43 5.44
CA TRP A 82 -13.12 13.56 6.14
C TRP A 82 -12.21 12.34 5.93
N ARG A 83 -12.77 11.10 5.98
CA ARG A 83 -12.04 9.87 5.67
C ARG A 83 -11.58 9.81 4.20
N GLU A 84 -12.40 10.27 3.27
CA GLU A 84 -12.01 10.35 1.86
C GLU A 84 -10.84 11.32 1.64
N GLU A 85 -10.87 12.48 2.30
CA GLU A 85 -9.77 13.44 2.26
C GLU A 85 -8.49 12.85 2.86
N GLN A 86 -8.57 12.20 4.02
CA GLN A 86 -7.44 11.50 4.62
C GLN A 86 -6.88 10.41 3.70
N LEU A 87 -7.74 9.61 3.07
CA LEU A 87 -7.30 8.58 2.11
C LEU A 87 -6.64 9.21 0.88
N LYS A 88 -7.13 10.34 0.41
CA LYS A 88 -6.54 11.09 -0.71
C LYS A 88 -5.13 11.61 -0.35
N GLU A 89 -4.97 12.18 0.84
CA GLU A 89 -3.66 12.63 1.33
C GLU A 89 -2.70 11.46 1.56
N TYR A 90 -3.18 10.36 2.15
CA TYR A 90 -2.39 9.15 2.32
C TYR A 90 -1.89 8.58 0.97
N ARG A 91 -2.77 8.53 -0.05
CA ARG A 91 -2.37 8.11 -1.41
C ARG A 91 -1.31 9.01 -2.03
N LYS A 92 -1.41 10.34 -1.81
CA LYS A 92 -0.37 11.28 -2.26
C LYS A 92 0.97 11.00 -1.56
N TYR A 93 0.93 10.76 -0.25
CA TYR A 93 2.11 10.42 0.54
C TYR A 93 2.77 9.12 0.06
N VAL A 94 1.99 8.05 -0.13
CA VAL A 94 2.49 6.78 -0.66
C VAL A 94 3.15 6.96 -2.03
N LYS A 95 2.50 7.68 -2.96
CA LYS A 95 3.09 8.00 -4.27
C LYS A 95 4.38 8.81 -4.17
N LYS A 96 4.51 9.69 -3.17
CA LYS A 96 5.75 10.43 -2.94
C LYS A 96 6.88 9.49 -2.48
N LEU A 97 6.57 8.55 -1.58
CA LEU A 97 7.55 7.54 -1.13
C LEU A 97 7.98 6.61 -2.27
N GLU A 98 7.04 6.17 -3.11
CA GLU A 98 7.35 5.36 -4.31
C GLU A 98 8.30 6.10 -5.24
N ARG A 99 8.00 7.37 -5.58
CA ARG A 99 8.87 8.19 -6.43
C ARG A 99 10.25 8.44 -5.82
N GLN A 100 10.33 8.55 -4.48
CA GLN A 100 11.64 8.69 -3.83
C GLN A 100 12.42 7.38 -3.92
N MET A 101 11.77 6.25 -3.69
CA MET A 101 12.38 4.93 -3.85
C MET A 101 12.90 4.69 -5.27
N ASP A 102 12.13 5.09 -6.29
CA ASP A 102 12.56 4.98 -7.69
C ASP A 102 13.83 5.82 -7.95
N LYS A 103 13.87 7.05 -7.43
CA LYS A 103 15.08 7.91 -7.52
C LYS A 103 16.29 7.29 -6.84
N ASP A 104 16.09 6.74 -5.63
CA ASP A 104 17.16 6.11 -4.87
C ASP A 104 17.69 4.87 -5.62
N ILE A 105 16.81 4.11 -6.28
CA ILE A 105 17.20 2.98 -7.15
C ILE A 105 18.01 3.47 -8.36
N ASP A 106 17.55 4.54 -9.02
CA ASP A 106 18.23 5.12 -10.17
C ASP A 106 19.62 5.65 -9.77
N GLU A 107 19.77 6.20 -8.58
CA GLU A 107 21.06 6.66 -8.06
C GLU A 107 22.05 5.50 -7.89
N ILE A 108 21.60 4.36 -7.39
CA ILE A 108 22.42 3.15 -7.30
C ILE A 108 22.79 2.62 -8.70
N ASP A 109 21.86 2.65 -9.66
CA ASP A 109 22.13 2.24 -11.04
C ASP A 109 23.13 3.19 -11.72
N ASN A 110 23.02 4.50 -11.49
CA ASN A 110 23.97 5.51 -11.99
C ASN A 110 25.37 5.28 -11.43
N ILE A 111 25.52 4.93 -10.16
CA ILE A 111 26.82 4.55 -9.60
C ILE A 111 27.37 3.34 -10.35
N PHE A 112 26.57 2.29 -10.55
CA PHE A 112 27.02 1.10 -11.29
C PHE A 112 27.42 1.45 -12.72
N THR A 113 26.59 2.21 -13.43
CA THR A 113 26.82 2.65 -14.82
C THR A 113 28.06 3.52 -14.96
N SER A 114 28.44 4.31 -13.95
CA SER A 114 29.67 5.11 -13.96
C SER A 114 30.93 4.25 -14.02
N TYR A 115 30.90 3.02 -13.51
CA TYR A 115 32.00 2.05 -13.63
C TYR A 115 31.86 1.13 -14.84
N PHE A 116 30.66 0.92 -15.34
CA PHE A 116 30.32 0.04 -16.46
C PHE A 116 29.38 0.76 -17.45
N PRO A 117 29.90 1.72 -18.26
CA PRO A 117 29.08 2.63 -19.05
C PRO A 117 28.12 1.98 -20.07
N ASP A 118 28.48 0.79 -20.59
CA ASP A 118 27.66 0.06 -21.56
C ASP A 118 26.58 -0.85 -20.87
N TYR A 119 26.45 -0.78 -19.57
CA TYR A 119 25.59 -1.69 -18.83
C TYR A 119 24.79 -0.95 -17.76
N SER A 120 23.53 -1.35 -17.59
CA SER A 120 22.68 -0.98 -16.46
C SER A 120 22.28 -2.24 -15.67
N LEU A 121 21.86 -2.05 -14.44
CA LEU A 121 21.33 -3.14 -13.62
C LEU A 121 19.99 -3.59 -14.19
N SER A 122 19.72 -4.90 -14.19
CA SER A 122 18.46 -5.43 -14.71
C SER A 122 17.28 -4.93 -13.87
N GLU A 123 16.12 -4.70 -14.51
CA GLU A 123 14.91 -4.25 -13.84
C GLU A 123 14.47 -5.20 -12.70
N LYS A 124 14.68 -6.51 -12.90
CA LYS A 124 14.45 -7.50 -11.85
C LYS A 124 15.36 -7.30 -10.64
N PHE A 125 16.64 -6.97 -10.85
CA PHE A 125 17.58 -6.73 -9.76
C PHE A 125 17.28 -5.42 -9.04
N LYS A 126 16.89 -4.38 -9.75
CA LYS A 126 16.46 -3.09 -9.22
C LYS A 126 15.23 -3.24 -8.33
N SER A 127 14.16 -3.83 -8.87
CA SER A 127 12.86 -3.95 -8.20
C SER A 127 12.83 -4.94 -7.04
N VAL A 128 13.70 -5.93 -7.02
CA VAL A 128 13.74 -6.96 -5.97
C VAL A 128 14.89 -6.72 -5.01
N SER A 129 16.12 -6.71 -5.49
CA SER A 129 17.30 -6.70 -4.63
C SER A 129 17.63 -5.32 -4.08
N ILE A 130 17.75 -4.31 -4.95
CA ILE A 130 18.08 -2.94 -4.51
C ILE A 130 16.96 -2.40 -3.64
N LYS A 131 15.71 -2.52 -4.06
CA LYS A 131 14.54 -2.10 -3.27
C LYS A 131 14.50 -2.75 -1.89
N ASN A 132 14.83 -4.05 -1.78
CA ASN A 132 14.91 -4.73 -0.49
C ASN A 132 16.05 -4.20 0.39
N PHE A 133 17.20 -3.84 -0.20
CA PHE A 133 18.30 -3.24 0.55
C PHE A 133 17.97 -1.83 1.04
N LEU A 134 17.39 -0.99 0.19
CA LEU A 134 16.94 0.36 0.54
C LEU A 134 15.82 0.39 1.60
N ASN A 135 15.00 -0.64 1.67
CA ASN A 135 14.01 -0.80 2.75
C ASN A 135 14.63 -1.15 4.11
N LYS A 136 15.90 -1.60 4.15
CA LYS A 136 16.55 -2.09 5.37
C LYS A 136 17.80 -1.32 5.75
N LEU A 137 18.40 -0.62 4.82
CA LEU A 137 19.63 0.15 4.98
C LEU A 137 19.41 1.59 4.49
N PRO A 138 20.04 2.58 5.11
CA PRO A 138 20.03 3.95 4.59
C PRO A 138 20.67 4.02 3.19
N LEU A 139 20.20 4.93 2.33
CA LEU A 139 20.69 5.10 0.96
C LEU A 139 22.22 5.18 0.90
N HIS A 140 22.84 6.06 1.69
CA HIS A 140 24.30 6.24 1.70
C HIS A 140 25.10 4.97 2.01
N GLU A 141 24.51 4.01 2.74
CA GLU A 141 25.15 2.72 3.00
C GLU A 141 25.09 1.79 1.79
N VAL A 142 24.01 1.85 1.04
CA VAL A 142 23.84 1.08 -0.21
C VAL A 142 24.73 1.65 -1.31
N GLU A 143 24.81 2.99 -1.42
CA GLU A 143 25.73 3.70 -2.34
C GLU A 143 27.19 3.33 -2.06
N ARG A 144 27.60 3.41 -0.77
CA ARG A 144 28.96 3.04 -0.38
C ARG A 144 29.28 1.58 -0.69
N ALA A 145 28.31 0.68 -0.52
CA ALA A 145 28.47 -0.72 -0.86
C ALA A 145 28.63 -0.92 -2.38
N MET A 146 27.85 -0.21 -3.21
CA MET A 146 27.95 -0.27 -4.66
C MET A 146 29.29 0.30 -5.16
N ASN A 147 29.68 1.46 -4.68
CA ASN A 147 30.97 2.06 -5.00
C ASN A 147 32.15 1.13 -4.63
N LYS A 148 32.14 0.57 -3.40
CA LYS A 148 33.18 -0.36 -2.94
C LYS A 148 33.25 -1.62 -3.82
N ALA A 149 32.10 -2.13 -4.25
CA ALA A 149 32.01 -3.33 -5.06
C ALA A 149 32.54 -3.07 -6.48
N CYS A 150 32.09 -2.00 -7.13
CA CYS A 150 32.53 -1.65 -8.48
C CYS A 150 34.02 -1.32 -8.51
N TYR A 151 34.50 -0.47 -7.59
CA TYR A 151 35.90 -0.09 -7.48
C TYR A 151 36.84 -1.30 -7.36
N LYS A 152 36.47 -2.29 -6.54
CA LYS A 152 37.26 -3.51 -6.34
C LYS A 152 37.51 -4.27 -7.63
N PHE A 153 36.51 -4.37 -8.50
CA PHE A 153 36.58 -5.20 -9.70
C PHE A 153 36.92 -4.43 -10.99
N THR A 154 36.95 -3.10 -10.95
CA THR A 154 37.43 -2.28 -12.08
C THR A 154 38.90 -1.95 -11.97
N ASN A 155 39.43 -1.77 -10.76
CA ASN A 155 40.85 -1.39 -10.59
C ASN A 155 41.82 -2.58 -10.55
N GLN A 156 41.35 -3.82 -10.35
CA GLN A 156 42.22 -4.99 -10.23
C GLN A 156 42.33 -5.82 -11.52
N TYR A 157 41.41 -5.63 -12.49
CA TYR A 157 41.34 -6.46 -13.69
C TYR A 157 40.87 -5.62 -14.91
N GLN A 158 41.17 -6.11 -16.12
CA GLN A 158 40.51 -5.57 -17.32
C GLN A 158 39.00 -5.74 -17.19
N VAL A 159 38.24 -4.65 -17.41
CA VAL A 159 36.80 -4.65 -17.29
C VAL A 159 36.18 -5.63 -18.28
N ASN A 160 35.57 -6.66 -17.82
CA ASN A 160 34.92 -7.71 -18.61
C ASN A 160 33.60 -8.15 -17.96
N ASN A 161 32.88 -9.08 -18.61
CA ASN A 161 31.60 -9.59 -18.08
C ASN A 161 31.73 -10.19 -16.66
N SER A 162 32.85 -10.86 -16.36
CA SER A 162 33.13 -11.44 -15.06
C SER A 162 33.30 -10.36 -13.98
N SER A 163 33.97 -9.23 -14.31
CA SER A 163 34.13 -8.09 -13.39
C SER A 163 32.80 -7.51 -12.96
N ARG A 164 31.87 -7.35 -13.91
CA ARG A 164 30.51 -6.85 -13.68
C ARG A 164 29.71 -7.79 -12.76
N GLU A 165 29.67 -9.08 -13.08
CA GLU A 165 28.93 -10.06 -12.27
C GLU A 165 29.48 -10.18 -10.86
N ASN A 166 30.81 -10.17 -10.71
CA ASN A 166 31.47 -10.23 -9.42
C ASN A 166 31.22 -8.98 -8.59
N SER A 167 31.15 -7.80 -9.22
CA SER A 167 30.75 -6.56 -8.54
C SER A 167 29.34 -6.69 -7.94
N ILE A 168 28.37 -7.18 -8.71
CA ILE A 168 26.99 -7.36 -8.22
C ILE A 168 26.93 -8.38 -7.06
N LYS A 169 27.61 -9.52 -7.19
CA LYS A 169 27.66 -10.53 -6.12
C LYS A 169 28.29 -9.95 -4.86
N TYR A 170 29.39 -9.22 -4.98
CA TYR A 170 30.08 -8.62 -3.85
C TYR A 170 29.26 -7.51 -3.20
N PHE A 171 28.61 -6.66 -3.99
CA PHE A 171 27.65 -5.68 -3.50
C PHE A 171 26.55 -6.32 -2.65
N CYS A 172 25.89 -7.37 -3.14
CA CYS A 172 24.92 -8.12 -2.38
C CYS A 172 25.49 -8.67 -1.07
N GLY A 173 26.71 -9.21 -1.11
CA GLY A 173 27.40 -9.71 0.09
C GLY A 173 27.60 -8.63 1.16
N ILE A 174 28.01 -7.43 0.76
CA ILE A 174 28.16 -6.29 1.68
C ILE A 174 26.81 -5.91 2.30
N CYS A 175 25.77 -5.72 1.47
CA CYS A 175 24.45 -5.32 1.95
C CYS A 175 23.86 -6.35 2.91
N TRP A 176 23.94 -7.64 2.58
CA TRP A 176 23.46 -8.70 3.47
C TRP A 176 24.26 -8.81 4.78
N GLY A 177 25.58 -8.61 4.72
CA GLY A 177 26.43 -8.56 5.91
C GLY A 177 26.00 -7.46 6.89
N LYS A 178 25.72 -6.26 6.35
CA LYS A 178 25.21 -5.14 7.14
C LYS A 178 23.83 -5.41 7.74
N ILE A 179 22.90 -5.97 6.96
CA ILE A 179 21.54 -6.29 7.42
C ILE A 179 21.57 -7.34 8.56
N LYS A 180 22.46 -8.31 8.48
CA LYS A 180 22.56 -9.38 9.49
C LYS A 180 23.33 -8.95 10.75
N GLY A 181 23.91 -7.75 10.77
CA GLY A 181 24.74 -7.30 11.86
C GLY A 181 26.08 -8.06 11.96
N ASP A 182 26.39 -8.89 10.98
CA ASP A 182 27.69 -9.53 10.86
C ASP A 182 28.71 -8.45 10.47
N GLY A 183 29.41 -7.87 11.43
CA GLY A 183 30.53 -6.96 11.22
C GLY A 183 31.73 -7.61 10.50
N ARG A 184 31.50 -8.74 9.84
CA ARG A 184 32.43 -9.38 8.93
C ARG A 184 32.33 -8.65 7.58
N GLU A 185 33.20 -7.65 7.39
CA GLU A 185 33.64 -7.34 6.05
C GLU A 185 33.91 -8.68 5.36
N SER A 186 33.17 -8.97 4.28
CA SER A 186 33.23 -10.25 3.58
C SER A 186 34.67 -10.63 3.23
N LYS A 187 35.30 -11.40 4.13
CA LYS A 187 36.49 -12.15 3.81
C LYS A 187 36.02 -13.40 3.05
N LYS A 188 36.25 -13.42 1.76
CA LYS A 188 36.17 -14.52 0.76
C LYS A 188 35.18 -14.24 -0.36
N TYR A 189 35.75 -13.65 -1.40
CA TYR A 189 35.58 -14.19 -2.76
C TYR A 189 36.83 -13.75 -3.56
#